data_f38805c6960fdbbfcff62021d8763c06
#
_entry.id   f38805c6960fdbbfcff62021d8763c06
#
_cell.length_a   1.000
_cell.length_b   1.000
_cell.length_c   1.000
_cell.angle_alpha   90.00
_cell.angle_beta   90.00
_cell.angle_gamma   90.00
#
_symmetry.space_group_name_H-M   'P 1'
#
loop_
_entity.id
_entity.type
_entity.pdbx_description
1 polymer ?
#
loop_
_entity_poly.entity_id
_entity_poly.type
_entity_poly.pdbx_seq_one_letter_code
_entity_poly.pdbx_strand_id
1 'polypeptide(L)'
;MANALTWFEIPTLDLDRAVRFYESVLGVRLKREVFGGVPHAMFPAGHSDAGGALVQDGRRKPSAEGTLIYLDVAGKLDACVERVRGAGGVLIMPKTDIGDPGFIAVLRDTEGNSVALHSPRAG
;
A
#
# COMPACT_ATOMS: atom_id res chain seq x y z
N MET A 1 20.73 1.92 12.31
CA MET A 1 19.89 2.33 11.17
C MET A 1 18.70 3.12 11.67
N ALA A 2 18.33 4.17 10.97
CA ALA A 2 17.18 4.98 11.36
C ALA A 2 15.87 4.24 11.07
N ASN A 3 15.82 3.54 9.95
CA ASN A 3 14.66 2.74 9.55
C ASN A 3 15.12 1.36 9.14
N ALA A 4 14.30 0.37 9.45
CA ALA A 4 14.59 -1.00 9.03
C ALA A 4 14.42 -1.18 7.53
N LEU A 5 13.72 -0.26 6.88
CA LEU A 5 13.31 -0.38 5.48
C LEU A 5 13.77 0.84 4.71
N THR A 6 14.32 0.63 3.52
CA THR A 6 14.65 1.75 2.61
C THR A 6 13.68 1.82 1.43
N TRP A 7 13.18 0.68 0.98
CA TRP A 7 12.36 0.59 -0.21
C TRP A 7 11.50 -0.67 -0.15
N PHE A 8 10.27 -0.60 -0.64
CA PHE A 8 9.42 -1.78 -0.78
C PHE A 8 8.83 -1.83 -2.18
N GLU A 9 8.45 -3.03 -2.61
CA GLU A 9 7.76 -3.21 -3.89
C GLU A 9 6.57 -4.12 -3.69
N ILE A 10 5.45 -3.71 -4.27
CA ILE A 10 4.21 -4.49 -4.27
C ILE A 10 4.01 -4.98 -5.71
N PRO A 11 4.05 -6.30 -5.94
CA PRO A 11 3.88 -6.82 -7.30
C PRO A 11 2.46 -6.67 -7.79
N THR A 12 2.30 -6.47 -9.10
CA THR A 12 1.00 -6.32 -9.71
C THR A 12 0.91 -7.17 -10.97
N LEU A 13 -0.32 -7.60 -11.29
CA LEU A 13 -0.60 -8.26 -12.55
C LEU A 13 -0.96 -7.23 -13.62
N ASP A 14 -1.59 -6.15 -13.21
CA ASP A 14 -2.02 -5.05 -14.08
C ASP A 14 -1.71 -3.75 -13.36
N LEU A 15 -0.63 -3.10 -13.77
CA LEU A 15 -0.16 -1.89 -13.08
C LEU A 15 -1.20 -0.77 -13.13
N ASP A 16 -1.87 -0.58 -14.26
CA ASP A 16 -2.87 0.48 -14.39
C ASP A 16 -4.02 0.27 -13.41
N ARG A 17 -4.48 -0.97 -13.29
CA ARG A 17 -5.56 -1.31 -12.35
C ARG A 17 -5.11 -1.07 -10.91
N ALA A 18 -3.88 -1.50 -10.58
CA ALA A 18 -3.35 -1.32 -9.24
C ALA A 18 -3.20 0.16 -8.90
N VAL A 19 -2.72 0.96 -9.84
CA VAL A 19 -2.59 2.41 -9.64
C VAL A 19 -3.94 3.03 -9.33
N ARG A 20 -4.97 2.70 -10.09
CA ARG A 20 -6.32 3.23 -9.84
C ARG A 20 -6.80 2.87 -8.44
N PHE A 21 -6.55 1.63 -8.02
CA PHE A 21 -6.95 1.17 -6.69
C PHE A 21 -6.26 1.99 -5.60
N TYR A 22 -4.92 2.04 -5.62
CA TYR A 22 -4.16 2.69 -4.55
C TYR A 22 -4.35 4.20 -4.54
N GLU A 23 -4.45 4.84 -5.70
CA GLU A 23 -4.74 6.27 -5.75
C GLU A 23 -6.10 6.58 -5.14
N SER A 24 -7.09 5.75 -5.43
CA SER A 24 -8.43 5.92 -4.87
C SER A 24 -8.46 5.71 -3.36
N VAL A 25 -7.90 4.59 -2.90
CA VAL A 25 -7.95 4.23 -1.47
C VAL A 25 -7.14 5.21 -0.62
N LEU A 26 -5.92 5.51 -1.04
CA LEU A 26 -5.01 6.35 -0.25
C LEU A 26 -5.21 7.83 -0.47
N GLY A 27 -5.89 8.22 -1.55
CA GLY A 27 -6.10 9.63 -1.86
C GLY A 27 -4.81 10.33 -2.27
N VAL A 28 -3.91 9.63 -2.97
CA VAL A 28 -2.61 10.16 -3.39
C VAL A 28 -2.43 9.97 -4.89
N ARG A 29 -1.37 10.57 -5.43
CA ARG A 29 -0.95 10.38 -6.81
C ARG A 29 0.34 9.58 -6.82
N LEU A 30 0.40 8.54 -7.65
CA LEU A 30 1.59 7.74 -7.84
C LEU A 30 2.34 8.23 -9.07
N LYS A 31 3.67 8.16 -9.02
CA LYS A 31 4.51 8.63 -10.13
C LYS A 31 5.00 7.44 -10.96
N ARG A 32 4.69 7.46 -12.26
CA ARG A 32 5.11 6.40 -13.18
C ARG A 32 6.56 6.58 -13.58
N GLU A 33 7.33 5.48 -13.54
CA GLU A 33 8.71 5.42 -14.00
C GLU A 33 8.99 4.04 -14.56
N VAL A 34 10.03 3.93 -15.38
CA VAL A 34 10.50 2.64 -15.86
C VAL A 34 11.96 2.49 -15.45
N PHE A 35 12.25 1.43 -14.71
CA PHE A 35 13.61 1.13 -14.29
C PHE A 35 13.99 -0.26 -14.80
N GLY A 36 15.09 -0.35 -15.55
CA GLY A 36 15.54 -1.62 -16.10
C GLY A 36 14.48 -2.32 -16.95
N GLY A 37 13.66 -1.55 -17.65
CA GLY A 37 12.58 -2.09 -18.46
C GLY A 37 11.35 -2.50 -17.69
N VAL A 38 11.33 -2.31 -16.36
CA VAL A 38 10.20 -2.72 -15.49
C VAL A 38 9.34 -1.50 -15.17
N PRO A 39 8.04 -1.54 -15.48
CA PRO A 39 7.13 -0.44 -15.13
C PRO A 39 6.93 -0.34 -13.61
N HIS A 40 7.04 0.87 -13.10
CA HIS A 40 6.88 1.21 -11.69
C HIS A 40 5.84 2.32 -11.53
N ALA A 41 5.16 2.31 -10.39
CA ALA A 41 4.34 3.44 -9.96
C ALA A 41 4.74 3.73 -8.51
N MET A 42 5.43 4.83 -8.28
CA MET A 42 6.03 5.15 -6.98
C MET A 42 5.05 5.88 -6.09
N PHE A 43 5.00 5.46 -4.83
CA PHE A 43 4.22 6.14 -3.80
C PHE A 43 4.93 7.44 -3.42
N PRO A 44 4.20 8.51 -3.07
CA PRO A 44 4.83 9.73 -2.58
C PRO A 44 5.56 9.46 -1.27
N ALA A 45 6.77 10.00 -1.15
CA ALA A 45 7.59 9.88 0.06
C ALA A 45 8.53 11.06 0.15
N GLY A 46 8.89 11.44 1.37
CA GLY A 46 9.88 12.47 1.57
C GLY A 46 11.25 12.01 1.10
N HIS A 47 12.14 12.96 0.80
CA HIS A 47 13.45 12.67 0.21
C HIS A 47 14.27 11.69 1.05
N SER A 48 14.18 11.79 2.37
CA SER A 48 14.95 10.94 3.30
C SER A 48 14.15 9.77 3.84
N ASP A 49 12.89 9.63 3.43
CA ASP A 49 12.00 8.60 3.97
C ASP A 49 12.06 7.33 3.14
N ALA A 50 11.68 6.22 3.76
CA ALA A 50 11.52 4.98 3.03
C ALA A 50 10.39 5.15 2.02
N GLY A 51 10.65 4.75 0.79
CA GLY A 51 9.66 4.80 -0.28
C GLY A 51 9.34 3.42 -0.81
N GLY A 52 8.50 3.38 -1.83
CA GLY A 52 8.16 2.13 -2.46
C GLY A 52 7.35 2.35 -3.72
N ALA A 53 7.04 1.25 -4.39
CA ALA A 53 6.34 1.30 -5.66
C ALA A 53 5.48 0.06 -5.88
N LEU A 54 4.45 0.24 -6.70
CA LEU A 54 3.81 -0.87 -7.38
C LEU A 54 4.68 -1.23 -8.57
N VAL A 55 4.87 -2.52 -8.85
CA VAL A 55 5.71 -2.96 -9.95
C VAL A 55 5.01 -4.03 -10.77
N GLN A 56 5.20 -3.98 -12.09
CA GLN A 56 4.71 -5.05 -12.96
C GLN A 56 5.90 -5.79 -13.52
N ASP A 57 6.33 -6.82 -12.80
CA ASP A 57 7.51 -7.61 -13.11
C ASP A 57 7.11 -9.08 -13.09
N GLY A 58 7.17 -9.74 -14.26
CA GLY A 58 6.73 -11.12 -14.37
C GLY A 58 7.49 -12.11 -13.49
N ARG A 59 8.62 -11.71 -12.91
CA ARG A 59 9.40 -12.55 -12.02
C ARG A 59 8.84 -12.57 -10.59
N ARG A 60 7.91 -11.65 -10.29
CA ARG A 60 7.32 -11.55 -8.95
C ARG A 60 5.81 -11.51 -9.08
N LYS A 61 5.15 -12.37 -8.33
CA LYS A 61 3.69 -12.49 -8.41
C LYS A 61 3.04 -11.96 -7.14
N PRO A 62 1.87 -11.31 -7.27
CA PRO A 62 1.08 -10.94 -6.10
C PRO A 62 0.73 -12.17 -5.25
N SER A 63 0.61 -11.97 -3.94
CA SER A 63 0.25 -13.03 -3.03
C SER A 63 -0.48 -12.46 -1.82
N ALA A 64 -1.45 -13.22 -1.32
CA ALA A 64 -2.15 -12.88 -0.08
C ALA A 64 -1.37 -13.32 1.15
N GLU A 65 -0.30 -14.07 0.95
CA GLU A 65 0.52 -14.63 2.03
C GLU A 65 1.95 -14.10 1.94
N GLY A 66 2.71 -14.31 3.00
CA GLY A 66 4.10 -13.86 3.06
C GLY A 66 4.23 -12.52 3.76
N THR A 67 5.13 -11.70 3.26
CA THR A 67 5.42 -10.40 3.87
C THR A 67 4.20 -9.48 3.84
N LEU A 68 3.92 -8.83 4.97
CA LEU A 68 2.83 -7.86 5.08
C LEU A 68 3.43 -6.47 5.26
N ILE A 69 3.06 -5.57 4.37
CA ILE A 69 3.52 -4.18 4.39
C ILE A 69 2.41 -3.32 5.00
N TYR A 70 2.80 -2.44 5.94
CA TYR A 70 1.89 -1.48 6.56
C TYR A 70 2.14 -0.11 5.94
N LEU A 71 1.13 0.40 5.23
CA LEU A 71 1.20 1.73 4.63
C LEU A 71 0.75 2.77 5.65
N ASP A 72 1.46 3.88 5.68
CA ASP A 72 1.18 4.97 6.61
C ASP A 72 0.00 5.80 6.08
N VAL A 73 -1.10 5.75 6.81
CA VAL A 73 -2.28 6.55 6.50
C VAL A 73 -2.67 7.39 7.73
N ALA A 74 -1.68 7.95 8.42
CA ALA A 74 -1.88 8.72 9.64
C ALA A 74 -3.00 9.74 9.51
N GLY A 75 -3.99 9.64 10.39
CA GLY A 75 -5.13 10.54 10.41
C GLY A 75 -6.16 10.31 9.32
N LYS A 76 -5.97 9.29 8.46
CA LYS A 76 -6.85 9.05 7.30
C LYS A 76 -7.37 7.63 7.22
N LEU A 77 -7.16 6.82 8.26
CA LEU A 77 -7.48 5.40 8.19
C LEU A 77 -8.96 5.15 7.88
N ASP A 78 -9.86 5.86 8.56
CA ASP A 78 -11.29 5.67 8.35
C ASP A 78 -11.70 5.94 6.90
N ALA A 79 -11.21 7.04 6.33
CA ALA A 79 -11.53 7.38 4.95
C ALA A 79 -10.97 6.35 3.96
N CYS A 80 -9.74 5.87 4.22
CA CYS A 80 -9.13 4.85 3.37
C CYS A 80 -9.92 3.55 3.42
N VAL A 81 -10.29 3.09 4.61
CA VAL A 81 -11.05 1.86 4.79
C VAL A 81 -12.39 1.93 4.04
N GLU A 82 -13.07 3.07 4.10
CA GLU A 82 -14.35 3.23 3.41
C GLU A 82 -14.22 3.09 1.89
N ARG A 83 -13.07 3.45 1.33
CA ARG A 83 -12.87 3.44 -0.12
C ARG A 83 -12.43 2.09 -0.68
N VAL A 84 -12.01 1.15 0.17
CA VAL A 84 -11.43 -0.13 -0.30
C VAL A 84 -12.39 -0.89 -1.22
N ARG A 85 -13.62 -1.10 -0.77
CA ARG A 85 -14.59 -1.89 -1.53
C ARG A 85 -14.93 -1.24 -2.86
N GLY A 86 -15.23 0.06 -2.85
CA GLY A 86 -15.59 0.77 -4.07
C GLY A 86 -14.46 0.83 -5.09
N ALA A 87 -13.21 0.72 -4.62
CA ALA A 87 -12.04 0.73 -5.50
C ALA A 87 -11.69 -0.67 -6.03
N GLY A 88 -12.42 -1.70 -5.60
CA GLY A 88 -12.23 -3.06 -6.12
C GLY A 88 -11.48 -3.99 -5.19
N GLY A 89 -11.17 -3.56 -3.96
CA GLY A 89 -10.49 -4.39 -2.98
C GLY A 89 -11.46 -5.06 -2.03
N VAL A 90 -10.90 -5.84 -1.10
CA VAL A 90 -11.67 -6.51 -0.06
C VAL A 90 -11.07 -6.15 1.30
N LEU A 91 -11.91 -5.77 2.24
CA LEU A 91 -11.47 -5.51 3.60
C LEU A 91 -11.41 -6.84 4.35
N ILE A 92 -10.19 -7.27 4.70
CA ILE A 92 -9.96 -8.54 5.38
C ILE A 92 -10.12 -8.39 6.88
N MET A 93 -9.55 -7.31 7.44
CA MET A 93 -9.69 -6.98 8.85
C MET A 93 -10.05 -5.52 8.96
N PRO A 94 -11.20 -5.19 9.60
CA PRO A 94 -11.61 -3.79 9.73
C PRO A 94 -10.68 -3.02 10.68
N LYS A 95 -10.92 -1.73 10.81
CA LYS A 95 -10.16 -0.90 11.74
C LYS A 95 -10.11 -1.58 13.11
N THR A 96 -8.90 -1.81 13.60
CA THR A 96 -8.66 -2.53 14.84
C THR A 96 -7.69 -1.75 15.72
N ASP A 97 -8.04 -1.58 16.97
CA ASP A 97 -7.20 -0.93 17.98
C ASP A 97 -6.13 -1.92 18.43
N ILE A 98 -4.85 -1.59 18.24
CA ILE A 98 -3.73 -2.45 18.63
C ILE A 98 -2.92 -1.88 19.80
N GLY A 99 -3.51 -0.94 20.53
CA GLY A 99 -2.85 -0.34 21.70
C GLY A 99 -1.99 0.86 21.33
N ASP A 100 -0.81 0.96 21.96
CA ASP A 100 0.08 2.11 21.76
C ASP A 100 0.41 2.42 20.32
N PRO A 101 0.72 1.43 19.46
CA PRO A 101 1.01 1.74 18.05
C PRO A 101 -0.16 2.38 17.31
N GLY A 102 -1.39 2.22 17.77
CA GLY A 102 -2.54 2.88 17.17
C GLY A 102 -3.57 1.93 16.58
N PHE A 103 -3.90 2.16 15.31
CA PHE A 103 -4.97 1.43 14.62
C PHE A 103 -4.47 0.87 13.31
N ILE A 104 -4.96 -0.33 12.98
CA ILE A 104 -4.63 -0.96 11.71
C ILE A 104 -5.89 -1.49 11.03
N ALA A 105 -5.78 -1.72 9.74
CA ALA A 105 -6.74 -2.48 8.96
C ALA A 105 -5.95 -3.29 7.94
N VAL A 106 -6.52 -4.40 7.48
CA VAL A 106 -5.88 -5.24 6.46
C VAL A 106 -6.84 -5.39 5.30
N LEU A 107 -6.32 -5.23 4.11
CA LEU A 107 -7.11 -5.33 2.88
C LEU A 107 -6.45 -6.29 1.91
N ARG A 108 -7.24 -6.77 0.95
CA ARG A 108 -6.72 -7.40 -0.25
C ARG A 108 -6.90 -6.43 -1.39
N ASP A 109 -5.82 -6.15 -2.12
CA ASP A 109 -5.89 -5.21 -3.23
C ASP A 109 -6.45 -5.87 -4.49
N THR A 110 -6.53 -5.11 -5.58
CA THR A 110 -7.07 -5.61 -6.85
C THR A 110 -6.18 -6.66 -7.50
N GLU A 111 -4.95 -6.81 -7.04
CA GLU A 111 -3.97 -7.74 -7.62
C GLU A 111 -3.87 -9.05 -6.85
N GLY A 112 -4.48 -9.12 -5.67
CA GLY A 112 -4.42 -10.31 -4.83
C GLY A 112 -3.40 -10.23 -3.70
N ASN A 113 -2.79 -9.06 -3.46
CA ASN A 113 -1.89 -8.87 -2.33
C ASN A 113 -2.67 -8.56 -1.06
N SER A 114 -2.15 -9.03 0.08
CA SER A 114 -2.60 -8.53 1.37
C SER A 114 -1.72 -7.35 1.74
N VAL A 115 -2.34 -6.25 2.14
CA VAL A 115 -1.66 -5.02 2.52
C VAL A 115 -2.35 -4.47 3.76
N ALA A 116 -1.58 -3.91 4.68
CA ALA A 116 -2.14 -3.29 5.88
C ALA A 116 -2.03 -1.78 5.81
N LEU A 117 -2.93 -1.12 6.52
CA LEU A 117 -2.94 0.33 6.70
C LEU A 117 -2.73 0.60 8.19
N HIS A 118 -1.99 1.66 8.51
CA HIS A 118 -1.69 2.02 9.90
C HIS A 118 -1.86 3.50 10.11
N SER A 119 -2.47 3.85 11.24
CA SER A 119 -2.55 5.22 11.73
C SER A 119 -2.18 5.22 13.21
N PRO A 120 -1.28 6.12 13.63
CA PRO A 120 -0.93 6.20 15.04
C PRO A 120 -2.12 6.69 15.87
N ARG A 121 -2.08 6.41 17.16
CA ARG A 121 -3.18 6.73 18.08
C ARG A 121 -3.40 8.22 18.24
N ALA A 122 -2.33 8.96 18.31
CA ALA A 122 -2.39 10.42 18.45
C ALA A 122 -1.93 11.04 17.14
N GLY A 123 -2.82 11.03 16.18
CA GLY A 123 -2.55 11.51 14.82
C GLY A 123 -2.15 12.95 14.71
#